data_28a30abddd9c07ebe03663a6fd9d72b0
#
_entry.id   28a30abddd9c07ebe03663a6fd9d72b0
#
_cell.length_a   1.000
_cell.length_b   1.000
_cell.length_c   1.000
_cell.angle_alpha   90.00
_cell.angle_beta   90.00
_cell.angle_gamma   90.00
#
_symmetry.space_group_name_H-M   'P 1'
#
loop_
_entity.id
_entity.type
_entity.pdbx_description
1 polymer ?
#
loop_
_entity_poly.entity_id
_entity_poly.type
_entity_poly.pdbx_seq_one_letter_code
_entity_poly.pdbx_strand_id
1 'polypeptide(L)'
;MNRADCRKIFRGTIATLPTPFDGGKRLDLPRMSDLTSWWVEHGLGSDVAPLKVAAVMGEGPMLGDDEWPALLRTVVNAAGSDASVICALKPKDTIHTIEDAKKAQDLGAVGLQIDPPMFHGPTQDDYVRFFSDISSAIDIGIMIYNTHWYRCPSVSPDTMLRLSDAEHVAAIKWSVPENLDYDDMR
;
A
#
# COMPACT_ATOMS: atom_id res chain seq x y z
N MET A 1 -5.36 -2.91 15.25
CA MET A 1 -5.84 -1.50 15.04
C MET A 1 -7.31 -1.55 14.64
N ASN A 2 -8.18 -0.66 15.13
CA ASN A 2 -9.58 -0.62 14.68
C ASN A 2 -9.71 0.17 13.37
N ARG A 3 -10.85 0.03 12.67
CA ARG A 3 -11.11 0.71 11.38
C ARG A 3 -10.96 2.22 11.43
N ALA A 4 -11.41 2.86 12.50
CA ALA A 4 -11.34 4.31 12.64
C ALA A 4 -9.88 4.80 12.67
N ASP A 5 -9.01 4.05 13.33
CA ASP A 5 -7.58 4.35 13.38
C ASP A 5 -6.91 4.04 12.04
N CYS A 6 -7.28 2.94 11.38
CA CYS A 6 -6.81 2.65 10.01
C CYS A 6 -7.16 3.79 9.04
N ARG A 7 -8.38 4.32 9.10
CA ARG A 7 -8.81 5.44 8.23
C ARG A 7 -8.02 6.73 8.47
N LYS A 8 -7.57 6.98 9.69
CA LYS A 8 -6.75 8.18 9.99
C LYS A 8 -5.42 8.15 9.24
N ILE A 9 -4.81 6.96 9.09
CA ILE A 9 -3.52 6.78 8.39
C ILE A 9 -3.61 7.21 6.93
N PHE A 10 -4.72 6.90 6.25
CA PHE A 10 -4.90 7.20 4.82
C PHE A 10 -5.53 8.57 4.56
N ARG A 11 -5.60 9.44 5.57
CA ARG A 11 -6.24 10.75 5.45
C ARG A 11 -5.28 11.76 4.82
N GLY A 12 -5.77 12.51 3.85
CA GLY A 12 -4.98 13.57 3.19
C GLY A 12 -4.06 13.05 2.10
N THR A 13 -2.92 13.69 1.93
CA THR A 13 -1.92 13.34 0.90
C THR A 13 -1.06 12.17 1.35
N ILE A 14 -0.76 11.25 0.44
CA ILE A 14 0.20 10.16 0.67
C ILE A 14 1.42 10.39 -0.21
N ALA A 15 2.57 10.59 0.41
CA ALA A 15 3.83 10.81 -0.29
C ALA A 15 4.43 9.48 -0.77
N THR A 16 4.40 9.24 -2.07
CA THR A 16 5.06 8.05 -2.65
C THR A 16 6.53 8.34 -2.87
N LEU A 17 7.40 7.57 -2.22
CA LEU A 17 8.83 7.76 -2.25
C LEU A 17 9.48 7.06 -3.46
N PRO A 18 10.40 7.73 -4.18
CA PRO A 18 11.26 7.06 -5.15
C PRO A 18 12.28 6.17 -4.42
N THR A 19 12.74 5.12 -5.10
CA THR A 19 13.76 4.20 -4.58
C THR A 19 15.10 4.52 -5.22
N PRO A 20 16.12 4.90 -4.46
CA PRO A 20 17.45 5.13 -5.01
C PRO A 20 18.20 3.82 -5.29
N PHE A 21 18.95 3.81 -6.38
CA PHE A 21 19.85 2.72 -6.77
C PHE A 21 21.28 3.25 -6.92
N ASP A 22 22.27 2.42 -6.61
CA ASP A 22 23.69 2.71 -6.80
C ASP A 22 24.10 2.59 -8.29
N GLY A 23 25.35 2.90 -8.59
CA GLY A 23 25.91 2.75 -9.93
C GLY A 23 25.95 1.32 -10.45
N GLY A 24 25.80 0.31 -9.59
CA GLY A 24 25.67 -1.11 -9.89
C GLY A 24 24.21 -1.57 -10.02
N LYS A 25 23.25 -0.65 -9.98
CA LYS A 25 21.80 -0.90 -10.04
C LYS A 25 21.27 -1.73 -8.86
N ARG A 26 21.90 -1.64 -7.70
CA ARG A 26 21.44 -2.26 -6.45
C ARG A 26 20.81 -1.20 -5.56
N LEU A 27 19.92 -1.60 -4.67
CA LEU A 27 19.32 -0.69 -3.68
C LEU A 27 20.40 0.10 -2.93
N ASP A 28 20.29 1.44 -2.95
CA ASP A 28 21.11 2.34 -2.17
C ASP A 28 20.40 2.66 -0.85
N LEU A 29 20.45 1.71 0.08
CA LEU A 29 19.79 1.85 1.39
C LEU A 29 20.33 3.00 2.23
N PRO A 30 21.65 3.29 2.27
CA PRO A 30 22.17 4.50 2.93
C PRO A 30 21.54 5.77 2.38
N ARG A 31 21.51 5.94 1.06
CA ARG A 31 20.87 7.09 0.41
C ARG A 31 19.37 7.15 0.70
N MET A 32 18.68 6.00 0.75
CA MET A 32 17.26 5.98 1.11
C MET A 32 17.01 6.44 2.54
N SER A 33 17.89 6.05 3.48
CA SER A 33 17.84 6.54 4.87
C SER A 33 18.00 8.06 4.93
N ASP A 34 19.03 8.60 4.28
CA ASP A 34 19.30 10.05 4.27
C ASP A 34 18.14 10.83 3.65
N LEU A 35 17.61 10.36 2.52
CA LEU A 35 16.46 10.98 1.85
C LEU A 35 15.20 10.93 2.73
N THR A 36 14.95 9.83 3.42
CA THR A 36 13.80 9.72 4.31
C THR A 36 13.89 10.72 5.46
N SER A 37 15.03 10.79 6.13
CA SER A 37 15.27 11.79 7.18
C SER A 37 15.08 13.20 6.66
N TRP A 38 15.64 13.51 5.49
CA TRP A 38 15.51 14.82 4.86
C TRP A 38 14.04 15.19 4.57
N TRP A 39 13.23 14.25 4.03
CA TRP A 39 11.80 14.51 3.77
C TRP A 39 11.03 14.78 5.05
N VAL A 40 11.29 14.01 6.11
CA VAL A 40 10.65 14.19 7.42
C VAL A 40 11.02 15.55 8.01
N GLU A 41 12.29 15.89 8.03
CA GLU A 41 12.80 17.19 8.49
C GLU A 41 12.23 18.38 7.71
N HIS A 42 11.82 18.17 6.43
CA HIS A 42 11.25 19.20 5.57
C HIS A 42 9.71 19.12 5.46
N GLY A 43 9.07 18.45 6.40
CA GLY A 43 7.63 18.53 6.63
C GLY A 43 6.79 17.39 6.08
N LEU A 44 7.39 16.29 5.60
CA LEU A 44 6.64 15.06 5.32
C LEU A 44 6.58 14.22 6.59
N GLY A 45 5.62 14.47 7.45
CA GLY A 45 5.42 13.76 8.71
C GLY A 45 3.99 13.25 8.88
N SER A 46 3.74 12.55 10.00
CA SER A 46 2.46 11.87 10.28
C SER A 46 1.24 12.77 10.23
N ASP A 47 1.39 14.05 10.57
CA ASP A 47 0.29 15.01 10.56
C ASP A 47 0.01 15.62 9.17
N VAL A 48 0.91 15.43 8.21
CA VAL A 48 0.84 16.02 6.87
C VAL A 48 0.63 14.96 5.80
N ALA A 49 1.52 13.97 5.75
CA ALA A 49 1.49 12.92 4.75
C ALA A 49 2.24 11.66 5.23
N PRO A 50 1.59 10.51 5.31
CA PRO A 50 2.31 9.25 5.47
C PRO A 50 3.22 8.99 4.27
N LEU A 51 4.37 8.38 4.53
CA LEU A 51 5.34 7.97 3.52
C LEU A 51 4.93 6.62 2.94
N LYS A 52 4.94 6.47 1.62
CA LYS A 52 4.63 5.19 0.98
C LYS A 52 5.80 4.67 0.17
N VAL A 53 6.26 3.45 0.50
CA VAL A 53 7.37 2.77 -0.15
C VAL A 53 6.92 1.62 -1.03
N ALA A 54 7.81 1.14 -1.88
CA ALA A 54 7.64 -0.02 -2.76
C ALA A 54 6.40 0.06 -3.68
N ALA A 55 5.85 1.25 -3.91
CA ALA A 55 4.81 1.46 -4.90
C ALA A 55 5.39 1.45 -6.32
N VAL A 56 4.53 1.44 -7.35
CA VAL A 56 4.96 1.46 -8.76
C VAL A 56 5.91 2.63 -9.05
N MET A 57 5.60 3.82 -8.52
CA MET A 57 6.46 5.01 -8.68
C MET A 57 7.81 4.91 -7.94
N GLY A 58 7.93 4.00 -7.00
CA GLY A 58 9.18 3.65 -6.31
C GLY A 58 9.73 2.31 -6.77
N GLU A 59 9.41 1.87 -7.99
CA GLU A 59 9.89 0.64 -8.62
C GLU A 59 9.60 -0.66 -7.85
N GLY A 60 8.66 -0.61 -6.89
CA GLY A 60 8.32 -1.74 -6.01
C GLY A 60 8.07 -3.07 -6.72
N PRO A 61 7.33 -3.11 -7.87
CA PRO A 61 7.13 -4.34 -8.61
C PRO A 61 8.42 -5.00 -9.11
N MET A 62 9.51 -4.26 -9.22
CA MET A 62 10.82 -4.76 -9.72
C MET A 62 11.74 -5.22 -8.59
N LEU A 63 11.44 -4.88 -7.33
CA LEU A 63 12.28 -5.27 -6.19
C LEU A 63 12.23 -6.78 -5.93
N GLY A 64 13.32 -7.38 -5.50
CA GLY A 64 13.39 -8.76 -5.04
C GLY A 64 12.61 -8.99 -3.73
N ASP A 65 12.37 -10.26 -3.37
CA ASP A 65 11.63 -10.61 -2.15
C ASP A 65 12.44 -10.36 -0.86
N ASP A 66 13.73 -10.11 -0.98
CA ASP A 66 14.63 -9.64 0.07
C ASP A 66 14.85 -8.12 0.05
N GLU A 67 14.66 -7.48 -1.11
CA GLU A 67 14.92 -6.05 -1.30
C GLU A 67 13.80 -5.16 -0.73
N TRP A 68 12.52 -5.46 -1.03
CA TRP A 68 11.42 -4.63 -0.52
C TRP A 68 11.33 -4.60 1.02
N PRO A 69 11.61 -5.73 1.75
CA PRO A 69 11.64 -5.66 3.21
C PRO A 69 12.81 -4.86 3.77
N ALA A 70 13.97 -4.92 3.11
CA ALA A 70 15.13 -4.11 3.48
C ALA A 70 14.85 -2.62 3.27
N LEU A 71 14.23 -2.25 2.14
CA LEU A 71 13.79 -0.89 1.85
C LEU A 71 12.78 -0.39 2.90
N LEU A 72 11.73 -1.17 3.19
CA LEU A 72 10.71 -0.81 4.18
C LEU A 72 11.34 -0.57 5.55
N ARG A 73 12.17 -1.50 6.02
CA ARG A 73 12.87 -1.37 7.31
C ARG A 73 13.73 -0.10 7.38
N THR A 74 14.43 0.20 6.29
CA THR A 74 15.27 1.42 6.21
C THR A 74 14.42 2.67 6.37
N VAL A 75 13.29 2.76 5.66
CA VAL A 75 12.40 3.92 5.74
C VAL A 75 11.72 4.02 7.11
N VAL A 76 11.24 2.92 7.67
CA VAL A 76 10.63 2.91 9.02
C VAL A 76 11.63 3.39 10.06
N ASN A 77 12.86 2.89 10.02
CA ASN A 77 13.91 3.29 10.96
C ASN A 77 14.28 4.77 10.81
N ALA A 78 14.42 5.28 9.59
CA ALA A 78 14.79 6.67 9.32
C ALA A 78 13.65 7.65 9.61
N ALA A 79 12.39 7.23 9.42
CA ALA A 79 11.21 8.03 9.74
C ALA A 79 10.96 8.12 11.26
N GLY A 80 11.35 7.09 12.02
CA GLY A 80 11.14 7.03 13.47
C GLY A 80 9.67 7.17 13.86
N SER A 81 9.40 8.00 14.86
CA SER A 81 8.04 8.34 15.31
C SER A 81 7.40 9.49 14.52
N ASP A 82 8.16 10.17 13.68
CA ASP A 82 7.75 11.45 13.08
C ASP A 82 6.96 11.26 11.78
N ALA A 83 7.02 10.07 11.18
CA ALA A 83 6.21 9.76 10.01
C ALA A 83 5.66 8.32 10.02
N SER A 84 4.40 8.18 9.63
CA SER A 84 3.77 6.89 9.37
C SER A 84 4.24 6.32 8.03
N VAL A 85 4.52 5.01 7.97
CA VAL A 85 4.99 4.36 6.73
C VAL A 85 3.97 3.35 6.23
N ILE A 86 3.60 3.48 4.96
CA ILE A 86 2.74 2.57 4.20
C ILE A 86 3.62 1.77 3.25
N CYS A 87 3.40 0.46 3.17
CA CYS A 87 4.05 -0.41 2.19
C CYS A 87 3.10 -0.78 1.06
N ALA A 88 3.51 -0.64 -0.19
CA ALA A 88 2.80 -1.26 -1.30
C ALA A 88 3.35 -2.68 -1.51
N LEU A 89 2.43 -3.66 -1.61
CA LEU A 89 2.78 -5.05 -1.83
C LEU A 89 2.67 -5.40 -3.31
N LYS A 90 3.52 -6.30 -3.76
CA LYS A 90 3.43 -6.87 -5.10
C LYS A 90 2.18 -7.76 -5.21
N PRO A 91 1.54 -7.80 -6.39
CA PRO A 91 0.47 -8.76 -6.64
C PRO A 91 0.99 -10.22 -6.54
N LYS A 92 0.43 -10.98 -5.62
CA LYS A 92 0.67 -12.42 -5.41
C LYS A 92 -0.67 -13.13 -5.19
N ASP A 93 -0.66 -14.44 -5.00
CA ASP A 93 -1.83 -15.16 -4.51
C ASP A 93 -2.15 -14.77 -3.05
N THR A 94 -3.30 -15.22 -2.55
CA THR A 94 -3.81 -14.85 -1.22
C THR A 94 -2.83 -15.23 -0.10
N ILE A 95 -2.24 -16.44 -0.16
CA ILE A 95 -1.37 -16.95 0.90
C ILE A 95 -0.09 -16.10 0.99
N HIS A 96 0.60 -15.92 -0.14
CA HIS A 96 1.83 -15.14 -0.17
C HIS A 96 1.59 -13.65 0.09
N THR A 97 0.41 -13.12 -0.28
CA THR A 97 0.06 -11.73 0.06
C THR A 97 -0.16 -11.58 1.56
N ILE A 98 -0.78 -12.56 2.24
CA ILE A 98 -0.91 -12.57 3.71
C ILE A 98 0.46 -12.64 4.38
N GLU A 99 1.37 -13.47 3.89
CA GLU A 99 2.74 -13.58 4.41
C GLU A 99 3.49 -12.24 4.28
N ASP A 100 3.43 -11.61 3.11
CA ASP A 100 4.03 -10.31 2.88
C ASP A 100 3.37 -9.20 3.74
N ALA A 101 2.05 -9.25 3.92
CA ALA A 101 1.31 -8.30 4.75
C ALA A 101 1.73 -8.38 6.22
N LYS A 102 1.84 -9.59 6.78
CA LYS A 102 2.35 -9.82 8.13
C LYS A 102 3.78 -9.33 8.26
N LYS A 103 4.64 -9.67 7.29
CA LYS A 103 6.04 -9.24 7.27
C LYS A 103 6.16 -7.71 7.24
N ALA A 104 5.34 -7.03 6.44
CA ALA A 104 5.32 -5.57 6.39
C ALA A 104 4.87 -4.96 7.74
N GLN A 105 3.84 -5.54 8.37
CA GLN A 105 3.38 -5.15 9.70
C GLN A 105 4.49 -5.32 10.75
N ASP A 106 5.16 -6.48 10.78
CA ASP A 106 6.24 -6.77 11.72
C ASP A 106 7.46 -5.85 11.52
N LEU A 107 7.65 -5.33 10.31
CA LEU A 107 8.68 -4.35 9.97
C LEU A 107 8.30 -2.91 10.32
N GLY A 108 7.07 -2.67 10.84
CA GLY A 108 6.63 -1.37 11.31
C GLY A 108 5.78 -0.57 10.30
N ALA A 109 5.33 -1.17 9.20
CA ALA A 109 4.32 -0.54 8.38
C ALA A 109 3.01 -0.39 9.18
N VAL A 110 2.35 0.77 9.05
CA VAL A 110 1.04 1.03 9.70
C VAL A 110 -0.13 0.86 8.72
N GLY A 111 0.18 0.69 7.45
CA GLY A 111 -0.80 0.47 6.40
C GLY A 111 -0.18 -0.16 5.16
N LEU A 112 -1.03 -0.74 4.33
CA LEU A 112 -0.66 -1.42 3.09
C LEU A 112 -1.42 -0.82 1.91
N GLN A 113 -0.76 -0.73 0.75
CA GLN A 113 -1.45 -0.63 -0.54
C GLN A 113 -1.40 -1.99 -1.19
N ILE A 114 -2.56 -2.54 -1.55
CA ILE A 114 -2.68 -3.87 -2.15
C ILE A 114 -3.49 -3.78 -3.44
N ASP A 115 -2.94 -4.33 -4.52
CA ASP A 115 -3.64 -4.49 -5.78
C ASP A 115 -4.62 -5.68 -5.69
N PRO A 116 -5.80 -5.63 -6.32
CA PRO A 116 -6.63 -6.80 -6.45
C PRO A 116 -5.92 -7.89 -7.27
N PRO A 117 -6.27 -9.18 -7.11
CA PRO A 117 -5.78 -10.24 -7.98
C PRO A 117 -6.05 -9.89 -9.45
N MET A 118 -5.02 -10.02 -10.32
CA MET A 118 -5.13 -9.55 -11.70
C MET A 118 -4.99 -10.67 -12.75
N PHE A 119 -4.66 -11.89 -12.33
CA PHE A 119 -4.48 -13.03 -13.22
C PHE A 119 -5.68 -13.98 -13.18
N HIS A 120 -5.89 -14.74 -14.24
CA HIS A 120 -6.92 -15.80 -14.35
C HIS A 120 -8.38 -15.32 -14.32
N GLY A 121 -8.63 -14.03 -14.59
CA GLY A 121 -9.99 -13.49 -14.70
C GLY A 121 -10.78 -13.55 -13.39
N PRO A 122 -10.29 -12.93 -12.30
CA PRO A 122 -10.98 -12.97 -11.01
C PRO A 122 -12.37 -12.32 -11.10
N THR A 123 -13.29 -12.86 -10.31
CA THR A 123 -14.64 -12.33 -10.14
C THR A 123 -14.68 -11.31 -9.00
N GLN A 124 -15.80 -10.57 -8.87
CA GLN A 124 -16.00 -9.65 -7.74
C GLN A 124 -16.04 -10.40 -6.39
N ASP A 125 -16.54 -11.62 -6.36
CA ASP A 125 -16.51 -12.47 -5.17
C ASP A 125 -15.11 -12.94 -4.80
N ASP A 126 -14.23 -13.14 -5.78
CA ASP A 126 -12.81 -13.42 -5.52
C ASP A 126 -12.13 -12.23 -4.86
N TYR A 127 -12.45 -10.99 -5.25
CA TYR A 127 -11.95 -9.80 -4.60
C TYR A 127 -12.41 -9.69 -3.15
N VAL A 128 -13.70 -9.97 -2.88
CA VAL A 128 -14.21 -9.94 -1.51
C VAL A 128 -13.49 -10.98 -0.65
N ARG A 129 -13.35 -12.21 -1.12
CA ARG A 129 -12.61 -13.25 -0.38
C ARG A 129 -11.16 -12.85 -0.13
N PHE A 130 -10.45 -12.43 -1.19
CA PHE A 130 -9.04 -12.04 -1.11
C PHE A 130 -8.78 -10.96 -0.05
N PHE A 131 -9.49 -9.84 -0.12
CA PHE A 131 -9.28 -8.75 0.83
C PHE A 131 -9.80 -9.05 2.24
N SER A 132 -10.86 -9.85 2.38
CA SER A 132 -11.37 -10.28 3.68
C SER A 132 -10.38 -11.22 4.39
N ASP A 133 -9.78 -12.16 3.66
CA ASP A 133 -8.78 -13.07 4.19
C ASP A 133 -7.53 -12.31 4.67
N ILE A 134 -7.04 -11.36 3.87
CA ILE A 134 -5.90 -10.51 4.26
C ILE A 134 -6.26 -9.66 5.48
N SER A 135 -7.43 -9.00 5.46
CA SER A 135 -7.89 -8.16 6.57
C SER A 135 -8.00 -8.94 7.88
N SER A 136 -8.40 -10.22 7.81
CA SER A 136 -8.51 -11.08 8.99
C SER A 136 -7.16 -11.55 9.53
N ALA A 137 -6.09 -11.40 8.76
CA ALA A 137 -4.77 -11.93 9.11
C ALA A 137 -3.79 -10.88 9.67
N ILE A 138 -4.15 -9.59 9.65
CA ILE A 138 -3.29 -8.46 10.04
C ILE A 138 -4.06 -7.47 10.92
N ASP A 139 -3.34 -6.55 11.57
CA ASP A 139 -3.90 -5.50 12.44
C ASP A 139 -3.60 -4.08 11.95
N ILE A 140 -3.27 -3.90 10.67
CA ILE A 140 -2.94 -2.61 10.04
C ILE A 140 -3.88 -2.30 8.88
N GLY A 141 -3.98 -1.03 8.49
CA GLY A 141 -4.93 -0.59 7.48
C GLY A 141 -4.60 -1.07 6.06
N ILE A 142 -5.62 -1.37 5.27
CA ILE A 142 -5.52 -1.74 3.86
C ILE A 142 -6.11 -0.61 3.01
N MET A 143 -5.34 -0.14 2.03
CA MET A 143 -5.79 0.68 0.92
C MET A 143 -5.81 -0.18 -0.34
N ILE A 144 -6.98 -0.41 -0.87
CA ILE A 144 -7.17 -1.13 -2.15
C ILE A 144 -6.73 -0.20 -3.28
N TYR A 145 -5.83 -0.67 -4.17
CA TYR A 145 -5.49 0.06 -5.38
C TYR A 145 -6.38 -0.38 -6.54
N ASN A 146 -7.47 0.35 -6.77
CA ASN A 146 -8.38 0.11 -7.88
C ASN A 146 -7.97 0.92 -9.09
N THR A 147 -7.58 0.25 -10.18
CA THR A 147 -7.13 0.89 -11.40
C THR A 147 -7.67 0.20 -12.65
N HIS A 148 -7.98 0.99 -13.68
CA HIS A 148 -8.42 0.50 -14.98
C HIS A 148 -7.25 0.13 -15.92
N TRP A 149 -6.00 0.37 -15.51
CA TRP A 149 -4.82 0.09 -16.36
C TRP A 149 -4.45 -1.39 -16.43
N TYR A 150 -4.89 -2.17 -15.46
CA TYR A 150 -4.70 -3.63 -15.48
C TYR A 150 -5.73 -4.31 -16.39
N ARG A 151 -5.34 -5.42 -16.97
CA ARG A 151 -6.24 -6.26 -17.79
C ARG A 151 -7.14 -7.18 -16.96
N CYS A 152 -7.58 -6.73 -15.81
CA CYS A 152 -8.54 -7.42 -14.95
C CYS A 152 -9.72 -6.49 -14.67
N PRO A 153 -10.89 -7.03 -14.30
CA PRO A 153 -12.01 -6.21 -13.90
C PRO A 153 -11.63 -5.30 -12.72
N SER A 154 -12.04 -4.04 -12.77
CA SER A 154 -11.93 -3.16 -11.61
C SER A 154 -12.84 -3.67 -10.48
N VAL A 155 -12.47 -3.39 -9.23
CA VAL A 155 -13.36 -3.59 -8.09
C VAL A 155 -14.56 -2.67 -8.26
N SER A 156 -15.76 -3.24 -8.32
CA SER A 156 -16.99 -2.47 -8.53
C SER A 156 -17.41 -1.71 -7.27
N PRO A 157 -18.22 -0.64 -7.38
CA PRO A 157 -18.79 0.05 -6.23
C PRO A 157 -19.51 -0.90 -5.25
N ASP A 158 -20.33 -1.82 -5.74
CA ASP A 158 -21.02 -2.82 -4.90
C ASP A 158 -20.02 -3.70 -4.13
N THR A 159 -18.94 -4.10 -4.79
CA THR A 159 -17.88 -4.88 -4.14
C THR A 159 -17.14 -4.06 -3.09
N MET A 160 -16.91 -2.77 -3.32
CA MET A 160 -16.32 -1.86 -2.33
C MET A 160 -17.22 -1.71 -1.11
N LEU A 161 -18.55 -1.61 -1.30
CA LEU A 161 -19.51 -1.60 -0.19
C LEU A 161 -19.43 -2.89 0.63
N ARG A 162 -19.38 -4.06 -0.01
CA ARG A 162 -19.20 -5.36 0.68
C ARG A 162 -17.87 -5.43 1.44
N LEU A 163 -16.79 -4.88 0.87
CA LEU A 163 -15.47 -4.82 1.50
C LEU A 163 -15.42 -3.82 2.67
N SER A 164 -16.38 -2.89 2.76
CA SER A 164 -16.48 -2.01 3.91
C SER A 164 -16.78 -2.74 5.22
N ASP A 165 -17.20 -4.01 5.19
CA ASP A 165 -17.39 -4.85 6.36
C ASP A 165 -16.07 -5.46 6.88
N ALA A 166 -15.02 -5.55 6.05
CA ALA A 166 -13.72 -6.03 6.46
C ALA A 166 -13.02 -4.97 7.34
N GLU A 167 -12.62 -5.34 8.58
CA GLU A 167 -12.20 -4.40 9.65
C GLU A 167 -11.05 -3.48 9.22
N HIS A 168 -10.06 -4.01 8.49
CA HIS A 168 -8.85 -3.28 8.13
C HIS A 168 -8.90 -2.66 6.73
N VAL A 169 -9.94 -2.92 5.92
CA VAL A 169 -10.13 -2.22 4.64
C VAL A 169 -10.62 -0.80 4.94
N ALA A 170 -9.74 0.18 4.78
CA ALA A 170 -9.93 1.53 5.29
C ALA A 170 -9.92 2.61 4.20
N ALA A 171 -9.33 2.34 3.03
CA ALA A 171 -9.19 3.29 1.95
C ALA A 171 -9.20 2.63 0.57
N ILE A 172 -9.48 3.43 -0.45
CA ILE A 172 -9.39 3.05 -1.85
C ILE A 172 -8.58 4.12 -2.58
N LYS A 173 -7.51 3.69 -3.24
CA LYS A 173 -6.82 4.50 -4.24
C LYS A 173 -7.45 4.17 -5.58
N TRP A 174 -8.25 5.09 -6.12
CA TRP A 174 -8.97 4.85 -7.35
C TRP A 174 -8.42 5.68 -8.49
N SER A 175 -7.87 5.01 -9.50
CA SER A 175 -7.59 5.62 -10.80
C SER A 175 -8.87 5.58 -11.63
N VAL A 176 -9.69 6.62 -11.48
CA VAL A 176 -11.02 6.69 -12.08
C VAL A 176 -10.92 6.80 -13.60
N PRO A 177 -11.61 5.95 -14.38
CA PRO A 177 -11.69 6.12 -15.83
C PRO A 177 -12.43 7.41 -16.20
N GLU A 178 -12.06 8.02 -17.34
CA GLU A 178 -12.61 9.30 -17.80
C GLU A 178 -14.14 9.30 -18.01
N ASN A 179 -14.71 8.13 -18.23
CA ASN A 179 -16.15 7.95 -18.48
C ASN A 179 -16.98 7.63 -17.23
N LEU A 180 -16.37 7.65 -16.06
CA LEU A 180 -17.09 7.42 -14.79
C LEU A 180 -17.55 8.77 -14.22
N ASP A 181 -18.84 8.86 -13.90
CA ASP A 181 -19.38 10.01 -13.19
C ASP A 181 -18.97 9.98 -11.72
N TYR A 182 -18.40 11.07 -11.23
CA TYR A 182 -18.01 11.20 -9.82
C TYR A 182 -19.22 11.19 -8.86
N ASP A 183 -20.40 11.57 -9.36
CA ASP A 183 -21.63 11.53 -8.56
C ASP A 183 -22.10 10.10 -8.30
N ASP A 184 -21.75 9.14 -9.16
CA ASP A 184 -21.99 7.70 -8.94
C ASP A 184 -21.10 7.10 -7.85
N MET A 185 -20.11 7.84 -7.36
CA MET A 185 -19.14 7.41 -6.34
C MET A 185 -19.50 7.91 -4.93
N ARG A 186 -20.59 8.67 -4.78
CA ARG A 186 -21.09 9.18 -3.51
C ARG A 186 -22.17 8.30 -2.94
#